data_43465b1511c0da3df357e2f93b82ac8d
#
_entry.id   43465b1511c0da3df357e2f93b82ac8d
#
_cell.length_a   1.000
_cell.length_b   1.000
_cell.length_c   1.000
_cell.angle_alpha   90.00
_cell.angle_beta   90.00
_cell.angle_gamma   90.00
#
_symmetry.space_group_name_H-M   'P 1'
#
loop_
_entity.id
_entity.type
_entity.pdbx_description
1 polymer ?
#
loop_
_entity_poly.entity_id
_entity_poly.type
_entity_poly.pdbx_seq_one_letter_code
_entity_poly.pdbx_strand_id
1 'polypeptide(L)'
;MSSPRKIILRSSDGEPFEVDEAVALESQTIKHMIEDDCAGNGIPLPNVTSKILAKVIEYSKKHVESRLIEAANNKINHNNTAAEEDLKNRDAEVAKLVDPFLRGENQHVGSRLTEAANNKINHSNAAAEEDLKNWDAEFVKVDQATLFDLILAANYLNIKGLLDLTCQTVADMIKGKTPEEIRKLFNIKNDFNPDEEEEVRRENQWAFE
;
A
#
# COMPACT_ATOMS: atom_id res chain seq x y z
N MET A 1 -6.12 10.07 -25.84
CA MET A 1 -6.04 9.62 -24.43
C MET A 1 -6.99 10.52 -23.65
N SER A 2 -8.07 9.99 -23.06
CA SER A 2 -8.98 10.78 -22.23
C SER A 2 -8.25 11.17 -20.95
N SER A 3 -8.38 12.43 -20.53
CA SER A 3 -7.86 12.89 -19.24
C SER A 3 -8.44 12.02 -18.10
N PRO A 4 -7.67 11.68 -17.07
CA PRO A 4 -8.19 10.91 -15.95
C PRO A 4 -9.34 11.69 -15.30
N ARG A 5 -10.40 10.98 -14.94
CA ARG A 5 -11.55 11.57 -14.23
C ARG A 5 -11.09 12.09 -12.87
N LYS A 6 -11.49 13.30 -12.54
CA LYS A 6 -11.20 13.94 -11.25
C LYS A 6 -12.42 13.86 -10.33
N ILE A 7 -12.16 13.59 -9.06
CA ILE A 7 -13.18 13.55 -8.00
C ILE A 7 -12.87 14.65 -7.00
N ILE A 8 -13.89 15.38 -6.57
CA ILE A 8 -13.77 16.42 -5.55
C ILE A 8 -14.18 15.81 -4.21
N LEU A 9 -13.28 15.83 -3.24
CA LEU A 9 -13.52 15.44 -1.84
C LEU A 9 -13.63 16.71 -1.00
N ARG A 10 -14.58 16.78 -0.07
CA ARG A 10 -14.74 17.92 0.84
C ARG A 10 -14.50 17.47 2.27
N SER A 11 -13.50 18.05 2.91
CA SER A 11 -13.21 17.80 4.34
C SER A 11 -14.30 18.35 5.26
N SER A 12 -14.26 17.97 6.54
CA SER A 12 -15.21 18.42 7.57
C SER A 12 -15.19 19.94 7.80
N ASP A 13 -14.06 20.58 7.55
CA ASP A 13 -13.85 22.03 7.61
C ASP A 13 -14.13 22.73 6.26
N GLY A 14 -14.65 22.00 5.28
CA GLY A 14 -15.18 22.52 4.01
C GLY A 14 -14.15 22.71 2.91
N GLU A 15 -12.87 22.34 3.12
CA GLU A 15 -11.82 22.46 2.11
C GLU A 15 -12.00 21.42 0.99
N PRO A 16 -11.99 21.82 -0.29
CA PRO A 16 -12.10 20.90 -1.41
C PRO A 16 -10.72 20.36 -1.83
N PHE A 17 -10.67 19.07 -2.11
CA PHE A 17 -9.49 18.38 -2.66
C PHE A 17 -9.86 17.71 -3.98
N GLU A 18 -9.18 18.08 -5.04
CA GLU A 18 -9.31 17.45 -6.34
C GLU A 18 -8.30 16.30 -6.46
N VAL A 19 -8.78 15.09 -6.65
CA VAL A 19 -7.95 13.88 -6.74
C VAL A 19 -8.30 13.08 -7.99
N ASP A 20 -7.32 12.32 -8.48
CA ASP A 20 -7.57 11.35 -9.55
C ASP A 20 -8.51 10.24 -9.05
N GLU A 21 -9.42 9.78 -9.90
CA GLU A 21 -10.36 8.71 -9.56
C GLU A 21 -9.64 7.47 -9.02
N ALA A 22 -8.48 7.10 -9.60
CA ALA A 22 -7.69 5.98 -9.11
C ALA A 22 -7.25 6.14 -7.66
N VAL A 23 -6.94 7.37 -7.22
CA VAL A 23 -6.58 7.69 -5.83
C VAL A 23 -7.82 7.66 -4.92
N ALA A 24 -8.95 8.17 -5.39
CA ALA A 24 -10.21 8.14 -4.67
C ALA A 24 -10.71 6.70 -4.41
N LEU A 25 -10.49 5.80 -5.37
CA LEU A 25 -10.88 4.38 -5.30
C LEU A 25 -10.07 3.55 -4.29
N GLU A 26 -9.00 4.09 -3.68
CA GLU A 26 -8.33 3.46 -2.55
C GLU A 26 -9.26 3.36 -1.32
N SER A 27 -10.17 4.29 -1.18
CA SER A 27 -11.22 4.27 -0.17
C SER A 27 -12.42 3.47 -0.68
N GLN A 28 -12.76 2.38 0.00
CA GLN A 28 -13.97 1.62 -0.32
C GLN A 28 -15.23 2.46 -0.07
N THR A 29 -15.21 3.32 0.94
CA THR A 29 -16.32 4.24 1.23
C THR A 29 -16.55 5.21 0.07
N ILE A 30 -15.48 5.85 -0.43
CA ILE A 30 -15.58 6.78 -1.56
C ILE A 30 -15.96 6.03 -2.85
N LYS A 31 -15.42 4.81 -3.04
CA LYS A 31 -15.75 3.96 -4.18
C LYS A 31 -17.27 3.71 -4.28
N HIS A 32 -17.92 3.32 -3.19
CA HIS A 32 -19.38 3.13 -3.17
C HIS A 32 -20.13 4.43 -3.49
N MET A 33 -19.66 5.57 -2.95
CA MET A 33 -20.30 6.86 -3.25
C MET A 33 -20.17 7.26 -4.73
N ILE A 34 -19.09 6.87 -5.40
CA ILE A 34 -18.88 7.08 -6.84
C ILE A 34 -19.80 6.14 -7.64
N GLU A 35 -19.92 4.87 -7.24
CA GLU A 35 -20.78 3.86 -7.88
C GLU A 35 -22.27 4.22 -7.76
N ASP A 36 -22.66 4.84 -6.65
CA ASP A 36 -24.04 5.34 -6.40
C ASP A 36 -24.33 6.71 -7.05
N ASP A 37 -23.45 7.20 -7.93
CA ASP A 37 -23.53 8.50 -8.64
C ASP A 37 -23.65 9.73 -7.72
N CYS A 38 -23.17 9.61 -6.48
CA CYS A 38 -23.19 10.69 -5.49
C CYS A 38 -22.03 11.69 -5.64
N ALA A 39 -21.15 11.52 -6.64
CA ALA A 39 -19.93 12.31 -6.79
C ALA A 39 -20.11 13.66 -7.54
N GLY A 40 -21.29 13.96 -8.08
CA GLY A 40 -21.54 15.10 -8.99
C GLY A 40 -21.21 16.48 -8.41
N ASN A 41 -21.42 16.69 -7.10
CA ASN A 41 -21.20 17.97 -6.41
C ASN A 41 -20.02 17.92 -5.40
N GLY A 42 -19.19 16.90 -5.49
CA GLY A 42 -18.15 16.62 -4.51
C GLY A 42 -18.66 15.76 -3.33
N ILE A 43 -17.79 14.87 -2.86
CA ILE A 43 -18.10 13.91 -1.81
C ILE A 43 -17.77 14.53 -0.45
N PRO A 44 -18.76 14.76 0.44
CA PRO A 44 -18.53 15.30 1.76
C PRO A 44 -17.96 14.22 2.69
N LEU A 45 -16.92 14.57 3.45
CA LEU A 45 -16.25 13.71 4.43
C LEU A 45 -16.32 14.38 5.82
N PRO A 46 -17.48 14.32 6.50
CA PRO A 46 -17.74 15.10 7.72
C PRO A 46 -16.86 14.70 8.91
N ASN A 47 -16.23 13.53 8.86
CA ASN A 47 -15.40 13.00 9.94
C ASN A 47 -13.89 13.13 9.67
N VAL A 48 -13.48 13.82 8.59
CA VAL A 48 -12.06 13.95 8.22
C VAL A 48 -11.73 15.42 7.99
N THR A 49 -10.84 15.98 8.80
CA THR A 49 -10.37 17.35 8.64
C THR A 49 -9.46 17.50 7.43
N SER A 50 -9.29 18.72 6.92
CA SER A 50 -8.43 19.01 5.76
C SER A 50 -6.98 18.53 5.97
N LYS A 51 -6.40 18.76 7.15
CA LYS A 51 -5.06 18.30 7.52
C LYS A 51 -4.91 16.79 7.37
N ILE A 52 -5.88 16.04 7.86
CA ILE A 52 -5.86 14.57 7.82
C ILE A 52 -6.19 14.05 6.42
N LEU A 53 -7.16 14.66 5.74
CA LEU A 53 -7.51 14.30 4.37
C LEU A 53 -6.33 14.50 3.40
N ALA A 54 -5.55 15.58 3.56
CA ALA A 54 -4.34 15.80 2.79
C ALA A 54 -3.34 14.63 2.95
N LYS A 55 -3.14 14.14 4.19
CA LYS A 55 -2.27 12.99 4.47
C LYS A 55 -2.83 11.68 3.91
N VAL A 56 -4.13 11.45 4.02
CA VAL A 56 -4.77 10.28 3.41
C VAL A 56 -4.58 10.28 1.89
N ILE A 57 -4.76 11.44 1.25
CA ILE A 57 -4.54 11.60 -0.20
C ILE A 57 -3.07 11.36 -0.57
N GLU A 58 -2.12 11.87 0.23
CA GLU A 58 -0.68 11.65 0.05
C GLU A 58 -0.35 10.15 0.08
N TYR A 59 -0.83 9.43 1.10
CA TYR A 59 -0.69 7.98 1.22
C TYR A 59 -1.27 7.25 -0.01
N SER A 60 -2.52 7.54 -0.34
CA SER A 60 -3.21 6.89 -1.45
C SER A 60 -2.53 7.14 -2.80
N LYS A 61 -2.03 8.35 -3.06
CA LYS A 61 -1.25 8.68 -4.27
C LYS A 61 0.01 7.82 -4.36
N LYS A 62 0.78 7.74 -3.28
CA LYS A 62 2.04 6.98 -3.24
C LYS A 62 1.82 5.50 -3.52
N HIS A 63 0.79 4.92 -2.91
CA HIS A 63 0.46 3.50 -3.09
C HIS A 63 -0.11 3.19 -4.48
N VAL A 64 -0.94 4.08 -5.05
CA VAL A 64 -1.41 3.95 -6.44
C VAL A 64 -0.24 4.02 -7.43
N GLU A 65 0.67 4.98 -7.25
CA GLU A 65 1.85 5.14 -8.09
C GLU A 65 2.76 3.91 -8.07
N SER A 66 3.03 3.36 -6.89
CA SER A 66 3.83 2.13 -6.73
C SER A 66 3.19 0.94 -7.47
N ARG A 67 1.88 0.74 -7.33
CA ARG A 67 1.16 -0.34 -8.03
C ARG A 67 1.13 -0.16 -9.55
N LEU A 68 1.06 1.08 -10.04
CA LEU A 68 1.13 1.34 -11.49
C LEU A 68 2.51 0.99 -12.06
N ILE A 69 3.59 1.28 -11.32
CA ILE A 69 4.96 0.90 -11.69
C ILE A 69 5.08 -0.63 -11.74
N GLU A 70 4.61 -1.31 -10.69
CA GLU A 70 4.63 -2.78 -10.63
C GLU A 70 3.82 -3.40 -11.78
N ALA A 71 2.62 -2.90 -12.05
CA ALA A 71 1.78 -3.38 -13.14
C ALA A 71 2.43 -3.16 -14.52
N ALA A 72 3.13 -2.03 -14.72
CA ALA A 72 3.87 -1.76 -15.94
C ALA A 72 5.05 -2.75 -16.12
N ASN A 73 5.81 -3.01 -15.05
CA ASN A 73 6.91 -3.96 -15.04
C ASN A 73 6.42 -5.39 -15.33
N ASN A 74 5.30 -5.80 -14.72
CA ASN A 74 4.72 -7.12 -14.94
C ASN A 74 4.20 -7.30 -16.38
N LYS A 75 3.66 -6.25 -17.01
CA LYS A 75 3.31 -6.30 -18.45
C LYS A 75 4.53 -6.50 -19.34
N ILE A 76 5.65 -5.84 -19.04
CA ILE A 76 6.90 -5.99 -19.78
C ILE A 76 7.41 -7.43 -19.64
N ASN A 77 7.38 -8.00 -18.42
CA ASN A 77 7.75 -9.40 -18.18
C ASN A 77 6.90 -10.36 -19.00
N HIS A 78 5.58 -10.18 -19.00
CA HIS A 78 4.66 -11.06 -19.74
C HIS A 78 4.89 -10.97 -21.26
N ASN A 79 5.14 -9.78 -21.78
CA ASN A 79 5.45 -9.61 -23.20
C ASN A 79 6.80 -10.25 -23.57
N ASN A 80 7.80 -10.19 -22.69
CA ASN A 80 9.09 -10.84 -22.89
C ASN A 80 8.96 -12.36 -22.93
N THR A 81 8.17 -12.96 -22.00
CA THR A 81 7.93 -14.42 -22.01
C THR A 81 7.15 -14.90 -23.22
N ALA A 82 6.16 -14.14 -23.70
CA ALA A 82 5.42 -14.46 -24.92
C ALA A 82 6.33 -14.38 -26.16
N ALA A 83 7.21 -13.38 -26.23
CA ALA A 83 8.19 -13.28 -27.33
C ALA A 83 9.21 -14.44 -27.31
N GLU A 84 9.59 -14.94 -26.11
CA GLU A 84 10.43 -16.14 -25.99
C GLU A 84 9.75 -17.40 -26.49
N GLU A 85 8.48 -17.56 -26.18
CA GLU A 85 7.69 -18.74 -26.60
C GLU A 85 7.54 -18.74 -28.14
N ASP A 86 7.29 -17.56 -28.73
CA ASP A 86 7.24 -17.40 -30.18
C ASP A 86 8.60 -17.67 -30.86
N LEU A 87 9.72 -17.19 -30.27
CA LEU A 87 11.06 -17.49 -30.76
C LEU A 87 11.38 -19.00 -30.69
N LYS A 88 11.10 -19.64 -29.55
CA LYS A 88 11.29 -21.10 -29.39
C LYS A 88 10.48 -21.91 -30.39
N ASN A 89 9.23 -21.48 -30.66
CA ASN A 89 8.38 -22.14 -31.64
C ASN A 89 8.91 -21.96 -33.07
N ARG A 90 9.38 -20.76 -33.43
CA ARG A 90 10.03 -20.48 -34.74
C ARG A 90 11.35 -21.23 -34.91
N ASP A 91 12.18 -21.26 -33.87
CA ASP A 91 13.44 -22.01 -33.89
C ASP A 91 13.19 -23.52 -34.02
N ALA A 92 12.13 -24.05 -33.36
CA ALA A 92 11.70 -25.44 -33.51
C ALA A 92 11.18 -25.76 -34.93
N GLU A 93 10.54 -24.81 -35.58
CA GLU A 93 10.04 -24.95 -36.95
C GLU A 93 11.17 -24.86 -37.97
N VAL A 94 12.11 -23.92 -37.77
CA VAL A 94 13.34 -23.82 -38.56
C VAL A 94 14.24 -25.04 -38.37
N ALA A 95 14.35 -25.58 -37.17
CA ALA A 95 15.11 -26.79 -36.86
C ALA A 95 14.54 -28.05 -37.53
N LYS A 96 13.26 -28.07 -37.90
CA LYS A 96 12.65 -29.15 -38.74
C LYS A 96 13.00 -29.02 -40.23
N LEU A 97 13.40 -27.85 -40.68
CA LEU A 97 13.68 -27.53 -42.08
C LEU A 97 15.18 -27.53 -42.42
N VAL A 98 16.05 -27.44 -41.43
CA VAL A 98 17.51 -27.36 -41.59
C VAL A 98 18.15 -28.67 -41.08
N ASP A 99 19.08 -29.18 -41.92
CA ASP A 99 19.86 -30.40 -41.76
C ASP A 99 20.46 -30.57 -40.35
N PRO A 100 20.49 -31.79 -39.78
CA PRO A 100 20.93 -32.09 -38.38
C PRO A 100 22.35 -31.65 -38.01
N PHE A 101 23.14 -31.22 -38.98
CA PHE A 101 24.55 -30.89 -38.81
C PHE A 101 24.83 -29.47 -38.24
N LEU A 102 23.81 -28.55 -38.25
CA LEU A 102 23.98 -27.17 -37.79
C LEU A 102 23.39 -26.89 -36.38
N ARG A 103 23.22 -27.89 -35.60
CA ARG A 103 22.40 -27.88 -34.36
C ARG A 103 23.09 -27.33 -33.08
N GLY A 104 24.19 -26.60 -33.20
CA GLY A 104 25.08 -26.41 -32.01
C GLY A 104 25.06 -25.09 -31.27
N GLU A 105 24.77 -23.94 -31.89
CA GLU A 105 25.22 -22.69 -31.25
C GLU A 105 24.17 -21.56 -31.03
N ASN A 106 22.99 -21.59 -31.61
CA ASN A 106 22.07 -20.43 -31.55
C ASN A 106 20.98 -20.49 -30.45
N GLN A 107 20.75 -21.62 -29.79
CA GLN A 107 19.70 -21.75 -28.78
C GLN A 107 20.01 -21.08 -27.43
N HIS A 108 21.28 -20.71 -27.19
CA HIS A 108 21.74 -20.25 -25.87
C HIS A 108 21.70 -18.72 -25.69
N VAL A 109 21.59 -17.94 -26.75
CA VAL A 109 21.71 -16.47 -26.68
C VAL A 109 20.36 -15.82 -26.34
N GLY A 110 19.26 -16.30 -26.92
CA GLY A 110 17.92 -15.76 -26.69
C GLY A 110 17.46 -15.93 -25.23
N SER A 111 17.64 -17.13 -24.65
CA SER A 111 17.21 -17.42 -23.27
C SER A 111 18.02 -16.66 -22.23
N ARG A 112 19.31 -16.36 -22.48
CA ARG A 112 20.15 -15.59 -21.56
C ARG A 112 19.80 -14.10 -21.52
N LEU A 113 19.34 -13.52 -22.65
CA LEU A 113 18.95 -12.11 -22.73
C LEU A 113 17.61 -11.86 -22.02
N THR A 114 16.66 -12.76 -22.14
CA THR A 114 15.37 -12.66 -21.48
C THR A 114 15.45 -12.98 -20.00
N GLU A 115 16.26 -13.96 -19.59
CA GLU A 115 16.54 -14.24 -18.18
C GLU A 115 17.22 -13.03 -17.50
N ALA A 116 18.16 -12.36 -18.17
CA ALA A 116 18.79 -11.15 -17.67
C ALA A 116 17.80 -9.97 -17.59
N ALA A 117 16.87 -9.83 -18.55
CA ALA A 117 15.83 -8.81 -18.54
C ALA A 117 14.82 -9.06 -17.40
N ASN A 118 14.36 -10.30 -17.23
CA ASN A 118 13.45 -10.70 -16.16
C ASN A 118 14.09 -10.52 -14.76
N ASN A 119 15.36 -10.87 -14.60
CA ASN A 119 16.10 -10.64 -13.36
C ASN A 119 16.22 -9.14 -13.05
N LYS A 120 16.45 -8.28 -14.05
CA LYS A 120 16.52 -6.83 -13.90
C LYS A 120 15.16 -6.24 -13.46
N ILE A 121 14.05 -6.72 -14.02
CA ILE A 121 12.69 -6.27 -13.68
C ILE A 121 12.32 -6.73 -12.27
N ASN A 122 12.61 -7.99 -11.90
CA ASN A 122 12.38 -8.51 -10.55
C ASN A 122 13.18 -7.72 -9.51
N HIS A 123 14.42 -7.35 -9.82
CA HIS A 123 15.23 -6.51 -8.95
C HIS A 123 14.66 -5.09 -8.83
N SER A 124 14.12 -4.54 -9.92
CA SER A 124 13.44 -3.23 -9.93
C SER A 124 12.16 -3.25 -9.08
N ASN A 125 11.36 -4.32 -9.14
CA ASN A 125 10.15 -4.46 -8.32
C ASN A 125 10.50 -4.59 -6.82
N ALA A 126 11.51 -5.37 -6.48
CA ALA A 126 11.97 -5.51 -5.10
C ALA A 126 12.50 -4.17 -4.53
N ALA A 127 13.23 -3.40 -5.33
CA ALA A 127 13.68 -2.06 -4.94
C ALA A 127 12.51 -1.09 -4.74
N ALA A 128 11.51 -1.12 -5.63
CA ALA A 128 10.32 -0.27 -5.49
C ALA A 128 9.47 -0.62 -4.26
N GLU A 129 9.38 -1.91 -3.91
CA GLU A 129 8.70 -2.37 -2.71
C GLU A 129 9.44 -1.93 -1.43
N GLU A 130 10.77 -2.01 -1.43
CA GLU A 130 11.58 -1.53 -0.32
C GLU A 130 11.50 -0.01 -0.15
N ASP A 131 11.52 0.74 -1.26
CA ASP A 131 11.32 2.19 -1.25
C ASP A 131 9.94 2.57 -0.69
N LEU A 132 8.89 1.82 -1.04
CA LEU A 132 7.54 2.04 -0.50
C LEU A 132 7.49 1.76 1.01
N LYS A 133 8.10 0.67 1.49
CA LYS A 133 8.18 0.35 2.93
C LYS A 133 8.93 1.43 3.71
N ASN A 134 10.04 1.93 3.15
CA ASN A 134 10.79 3.01 3.76
C ASN A 134 9.97 4.30 3.82
N TRP A 135 9.23 4.61 2.74
CA TRP A 135 8.34 5.76 2.71
C TRP A 135 7.20 5.63 3.73
N ASP A 136 6.56 4.46 3.85
CA ASP A 136 5.53 4.18 4.84
C ASP A 136 6.04 4.38 6.27
N ALA A 137 7.26 3.92 6.55
CA ALA A 137 7.91 4.09 7.85
C ALA A 137 8.19 5.57 8.20
N GLU A 138 8.50 6.41 7.20
CA GLU A 138 8.65 7.86 7.39
C GLU A 138 7.28 8.56 7.50
N PHE A 139 6.30 8.14 6.71
CA PHE A 139 4.96 8.72 6.69
C PHE A 139 4.26 8.66 8.06
N VAL A 140 4.44 7.58 8.82
CA VAL A 140 3.85 7.40 10.15
C VAL A 140 4.62 8.09 11.27
N LYS A 141 5.76 8.74 11.00
CA LYS A 141 6.51 9.55 11.97
C LYS A 141 5.85 10.91 12.18
N VAL A 142 4.65 10.89 12.72
CA VAL A 142 3.83 12.05 13.05
C VAL A 142 3.62 12.13 14.55
N ASP A 143 3.07 13.25 15.02
CA ASP A 143 2.65 13.35 16.42
C ASP A 143 1.50 12.37 16.72
N GLN A 144 1.37 12.00 18.00
CA GLN A 144 0.39 11.03 18.47
C GLN A 144 -1.05 11.39 18.09
N ALA A 145 -1.43 12.66 18.19
CA ALA A 145 -2.79 13.10 17.87
C ALA A 145 -3.07 12.89 16.37
N THR A 146 -2.12 13.27 15.51
CA THR A 146 -2.21 13.04 14.05
C THR A 146 -2.25 11.55 13.72
N LEU A 147 -1.50 10.68 14.44
CA LEU A 147 -1.55 9.24 14.23
C LEU A 147 -2.93 8.65 14.55
N PHE A 148 -3.54 9.02 15.66
CA PHE A 148 -4.89 8.58 16.00
C PHE A 148 -5.96 9.11 15.05
N ASP A 149 -5.85 10.37 14.62
CA ASP A 149 -6.75 10.94 13.61
C ASP A 149 -6.62 10.19 12.26
N LEU A 150 -5.41 9.75 11.89
CA LEU A 150 -5.19 8.92 10.69
C LEU A 150 -5.83 7.54 10.83
N ILE A 151 -5.77 6.90 12.01
CA ILE A 151 -6.45 5.62 12.28
C ILE A 151 -7.96 5.79 12.09
N LEU A 152 -8.55 6.83 12.70
CA LEU A 152 -9.98 7.11 12.60
C LEU A 152 -10.38 7.38 11.15
N ALA A 153 -9.61 8.18 10.43
CA ALA A 153 -9.86 8.48 9.03
C ALA A 153 -9.72 7.23 8.13
N ALA A 154 -8.68 6.42 8.33
CA ALA A 154 -8.46 5.18 7.59
C ALA A 154 -9.60 4.18 7.80
N ASN A 155 -10.10 4.06 9.03
CA ASN A 155 -11.25 3.24 9.36
C ASN A 155 -12.54 3.77 8.72
N TYR A 156 -12.83 5.08 8.86
CA TYR A 156 -14.01 5.72 8.28
C TYR A 156 -14.03 5.61 6.74
N LEU A 157 -12.90 5.82 6.09
CA LEU A 157 -12.73 5.74 4.64
C LEU A 157 -12.55 4.30 4.15
N ASN A 158 -12.41 3.33 5.07
CA ASN A 158 -12.14 1.92 4.76
C ASN A 158 -10.93 1.74 3.83
N ILE A 159 -9.79 2.35 4.20
CA ILE A 159 -8.50 2.20 3.54
C ILE A 159 -7.66 1.20 4.34
N LYS A 160 -7.78 -0.09 4.02
CA LYS A 160 -7.18 -1.18 4.82
C LYS A 160 -5.68 -1.02 5.02
N GLY A 161 -4.92 -0.75 3.95
CA GLY A 161 -3.46 -0.62 4.04
C GLY A 161 -3.03 0.51 4.98
N LEU A 162 -3.70 1.66 4.97
CA LEU A 162 -3.43 2.76 5.88
C LEU A 162 -3.81 2.42 7.33
N LEU A 163 -4.94 1.73 7.51
CA LEU A 163 -5.39 1.28 8.83
C LEU A 163 -4.40 0.28 9.43
N ASP A 164 -3.97 -0.73 8.64
CA ASP A 164 -3.01 -1.74 9.08
C ASP A 164 -1.66 -1.08 9.43
N LEU A 165 -1.15 -0.17 8.59
CA LEU A 165 0.10 0.55 8.82
C LEU A 165 0.06 1.37 10.12
N THR A 166 -1.00 2.15 10.33
CA THR A 166 -1.13 3.01 11.51
C THR A 166 -1.39 2.20 12.78
N CYS A 167 -2.19 1.14 12.73
CA CYS A 167 -2.40 0.22 13.86
C CYS A 167 -1.10 -0.52 14.22
N GLN A 168 -0.34 -1.00 13.23
CA GLN A 168 0.95 -1.64 13.47
C GLN A 168 1.94 -0.67 14.14
N THR A 169 1.94 0.61 13.73
CA THR A 169 2.76 1.64 14.37
C THR A 169 2.44 1.79 15.85
N VAL A 170 1.13 1.83 16.23
CA VAL A 170 0.73 1.88 17.64
C VAL A 170 1.13 0.60 18.37
N ALA A 171 0.95 -0.58 17.75
CA ALA A 171 1.35 -1.85 18.34
C ALA A 171 2.88 -1.89 18.61
N ASP A 172 3.69 -1.38 17.71
CA ASP A 172 5.14 -1.27 17.89
C ASP A 172 5.52 -0.28 19.02
N MET A 173 4.75 0.80 19.18
CA MET A 173 4.93 1.77 20.26
C MET A 173 4.66 1.18 21.65
N ILE A 174 3.73 0.23 21.78
CA ILE A 174 3.36 -0.40 23.06
C ILE A 174 4.14 -1.70 23.32
N LYS A 175 4.73 -2.29 22.31
CA LYS A 175 5.43 -3.57 22.40
C LYS A 175 6.54 -3.53 23.45
N GLY A 176 6.50 -4.45 24.40
CA GLY A 176 7.49 -4.60 25.47
C GLY A 176 7.44 -3.52 26.56
N LYS A 177 6.38 -2.71 26.60
CA LYS A 177 6.19 -1.68 27.64
C LYS A 177 5.27 -2.18 28.75
N THR A 178 5.54 -1.71 29.96
CA THR A 178 4.66 -1.91 31.12
C THR A 178 3.38 -1.07 30.99
N PRO A 179 2.29 -1.43 31.70
CA PRO A 179 1.08 -0.62 31.73
C PRO A 179 1.32 0.83 32.14
N GLU A 180 2.21 1.06 33.08
CA GLU A 180 2.60 2.39 33.54
C GLU A 180 3.32 3.20 32.47
N GLU A 181 4.18 2.56 31.67
CA GLU A 181 4.87 3.20 30.55
C GLU A 181 3.90 3.52 29.42
N ILE A 182 2.92 2.63 29.17
CA ILE A 182 1.86 2.85 28.16
C ILE A 182 0.98 4.03 28.57
N ARG A 183 0.55 4.09 29.86
CA ARG A 183 -0.22 5.23 30.37
C ARG A 183 0.53 6.55 30.21
N LYS A 184 1.84 6.56 30.50
CA LYS A 184 2.70 7.74 30.30
C LYS A 184 2.83 8.11 28.81
N LEU A 185 3.04 7.12 27.94
CA LEU A 185 3.22 7.32 26.52
C LEU A 185 1.98 7.97 25.88
N PHE A 186 0.78 7.49 26.27
CA PHE A 186 -0.48 7.96 25.72
C PHE A 186 -1.20 8.98 26.59
N ASN A 187 -0.53 9.47 27.66
CA ASN A 187 -1.11 10.42 28.61
C ASN A 187 -2.46 9.95 29.20
N ILE A 188 -2.55 8.65 29.50
CA ILE A 188 -3.75 8.03 30.07
C ILE A 188 -3.68 8.19 31.59
N LYS A 189 -4.72 8.81 32.15
CA LYS A 189 -4.84 8.92 33.61
C LYS A 189 -5.20 7.56 34.20
N ASN A 190 -4.48 7.14 35.25
CA ASN A 190 -4.87 5.96 36.03
C ASN A 190 -6.06 6.32 36.93
N ASP A 191 -7.20 5.72 36.68
CA ASP A 191 -8.45 5.90 37.39
C ASP A 191 -8.78 4.71 38.32
N PHE A 192 -7.92 3.67 38.35
CA PHE A 192 -8.02 2.59 39.31
C PHE A 192 -7.59 3.03 40.70
N ASN A 193 -8.30 2.55 41.72
CA ASN A 193 -7.77 2.58 43.06
C ASN A 193 -6.73 1.46 43.29
N PRO A 194 -5.90 1.48 44.36
CA PRO A 194 -4.85 0.50 44.57
C PRO A 194 -5.34 -0.96 44.63
N ASP A 195 -6.50 -1.20 45.17
CA ASP A 195 -7.07 -2.56 45.35
C ASP A 195 -7.53 -3.09 43.97
N GLU A 196 -8.20 -2.25 43.18
CA GLU A 196 -8.60 -2.58 41.80
C GLU A 196 -7.38 -2.83 40.91
N GLU A 197 -6.32 -2.03 41.04
CA GLU A 197 -5.11 -2.23 40.26
C GLU A 197 -4.42 -3.55 40.58
N GLU A 198 -4.39 -3.95 41.86
CA GLU A 198 -3.84 -5.23 42.28
C GLU A 198 -4.69 -6.42 41.79
N GLU A 199 -6.02 -6.29 41.80
CA GLU A 199 -6.93 -7.29 41.25
C GLU A 199 -6.74 -7.48 39.74
N VAL A 200 -6.72 -6.41 38.98
CA VAL A 200 -6.46 -6.45 37.49
C VAL A 200 -5.10 -7.06 37.22
N ARG A 201 -4.06 -6.73 38.00
CA ARG A 201 -2.72 -7.29 37.85
C ARG A 201 -2.71 -8.79 38.10
N ARG A 202 -3.42 -9.25 39.13
CA ARG A 202 -3.54 -10.68 39.45
C ARG A 202 -4.29 -11.45 38.37
N GLU A 203 -5.36 -10.91 37.85
CA GLU A 203 -6.14 -11.54 36.76
C GLU A 203 -5.37 -11.66 35.47
N ASN A 204 -4.47 -10.72 35.18
CA ASN A 204 -3.68 -10.66 33.94
C ASN A 204 -2.23 -11.08 34.15
N GLN A 205 -1.90 -11.81 35.21
CA GLN A 205 -0.52 -12.25 35.50
C GLN A 205 0.12 -12.99 34.30
N TRP A 206 -0.68 -13.78 33.61
CA TRP A 206 -0.26 -14.52 32.42
C TRP A 206 0.29 -13.63 31.28
N ALA A 207 -0.05 -12.35 31.25
CA ALA A 207 0.40 -11.40 30.23
C ALA A 207 1.80 -10.81 30.55
N PHE A 208 2.33 -11.06 31.77
CA PHE A 208 3.59 -10.52 32.26
C PHE A 208 4.66 -11.60 32.53
N GLU A 209 4.32 -12.88 32.29
CA GLU A 209 5.24 -14.01 32.28
C GLU A 209 5.83 -14.23 30.86
#